data_1c53542c2898e8d340ab19888b19ce19
#
_entry.id   1c53542c2898e8d340ab19888b19ce19
#
_cell.length_a   1.000
_cell.length_b   1.000
_cell.length_c   1.000
_cell.angle_alpha   90.00
_cell.angle_beta   90.00
_cell.angle_gamma   90.00
#
_symmetry.space_group_name_H-M   'P 1'
#
loop_
_entity.id
_entity.type
_entity.pdbx_description
1 polymer ?
#
loop_
_entity_poly.entity_id
_entity_poly.type
_entity_poly.pdbx_seq_one_letter_code
_entity_poly.pdbx_strand_id
1 'polypeptide(L)'
;MKSLILISLYLFKDTLHRWKERPASPLSRVLVAFFLSLCALSFLANYVLSSKMLHDEIRKNGADLITVFDTVREGEASKRSLLQHELPLLHDCDVLALKDSPAGFARVGKAVFPILEYNMESCAFLADLELEEHSIVLLFNPGRSPLHPGPCAVSIGDFDFSLNASPLPENHLLGKLYPSGVILAPEGAFNFELDSLMSNYRYVIRVHEMTAANIQSIEETLNNIVRYDGSMTIVQTHVGLLKRLEVLMSNQMECRMGFSIGIAVIVGILLTALASMEFRQNEYVYTLMKSFGVRPLLLILTFIVENIFLIGISFAGAVWAFMKTQKIVLGEFFKLGDTVLTYADIRQDLWLLGISLLGCVLFSSIPVVFSAYR
;
A
#
# COMPACT_ATOMS: atom_id res chain seq x y z
N MET A 1 -46.33 3.69 26.19
CA MET A 1 -44.99 4.25 25.86
C MET A 1 -44.28 4.85 27.09
N LYS A 2 -44.87 5.77 27.85
CA LYS A 2 -44.23 6.38 29.04
C LYS A 2 -43.76 5.38 30.12
N SER A 3 -44.55 4.33 30.37
CA SER A 3 -44.19 3.27 31.36
C SER A 3 -42.98 2.42 30.89
N LEU A 4 -42.84 2.16 29.62
CA LEU A 4 -41.70 1.41 29.06
C LEU A 4 -40.37 2.19 29.18
N ILE A 5 -40.41 3.49 28.93
CA ILE A 5 -39.26 4.39 29.10
C ILE A 5 -38.84 4.47 30.56
N LEU A 6 -39.81 4.56 31.49
CA LEU A 6 -39.54 4.60 32.94
C LEU A 6 -38.91 3.28 33.44
N ILE A 7 -39.40 2.14 32.97
CA ILE A 7 -38.84 0.83 33.30
C ILE A 7 -37.43 0.67 32.74
N SER A 8 -37.17 1.08 31.48
CA SER A 8 -35.82 1.04 30.91
C SER A 8 -34.83 1.93 31.63
N LEU A 9 -35.23 3.14 32.03
CA LEU A 9 -34.43 4.04 32.85
C LEU A 9 -34.11 3.45 34.24
N TYR A 10 -35.10 2.80 34.85
CA TYR A 10 -34.89 2.14 36.13
C TYR A 10 -33.90 0.96 36.02
N LEU A 11 -34.05 0.11 34.99
CA LEU A 11 -33.14 -0.98 34.72
C LEU A 11 -31.73 -0.49 34.45
N PHE A 12 -31.58 0.60 33.71
CA PHE A 12 -30.26 1.21 33.44
C PHE A 12 -29.63 1.75 34.74
N LYS A 13 -30.41 2.41 35.62
CA LYS A 13 -29.95 2.89 36.90
C LYS A 13 -29.53 1.71 37.81
N ASP A 14 -30.29 0.65 37.80
CA ASP A 14 -30.01 -0.59 38.58
C ASP A 14 -28.71 -1.25 38.04
N THR A 15 -28.52 -1.28 36.74
CA THR A 15 -27.27 -1.77 36.13
C THR A 15 -26.05 -0.95 36.56
N LEU A 16 -26.15 0.38 36.56
CA LEU A 16 -25.07 1.25 37.05
C LEU A 16 -24.78 1.05 38.52
N HIS A 17 -25.82 0.83 39.35
CA HIS A 17 -25.68 0.55 40.78
C HIS A 17 -24.96 -0.80 41.01
N ARG A 18 -25.33 -1.85 40.28
CA ARG A 18 -24.66 -3.15 40.30
C ARG A 18 -23.19 -3.05 39.91
N TRP A 19 -22.85 -2.23 38.87
CA TRP A 19 -21.45 -2.00 38.48
C TRP A 19 -20.66 -1.33 39.61
N LYS A 20 -21.27 -0.44 40.37
CA LYS A 20 -20.64 0.20 41.52
C LYS A 20 -20.41 -0.79 42.68
N GLU A 21 -21.37 -1.69 42.94
CA GLU A 21 -21.28 -2.67 44.01
C GLU A 21 -20.36 -3.86 43.68
N ARG A 22 -20.35 -4.28 42.41
CA ARG A 22 -19.56 -5.42 41.90
C ARG A 22 -18.81 -5.05 40.63
N PRO A 23 -17.75 -4.23 40.71
CA PRO A 23 -17.06 -3.73 39.55
C PRO A 23 -16.26 -4.82 38.80
N ALA A 24 -15.97 -5.94 39.43
CA ALA A 24 -15.16 -7.01 38.85
C ALA A 24 -15.77 -7.61 37.57
N SER A 25 -17.10 -7.77 37.50
CA SER A 25 -17.76 -8.37 36.34
C SER A 25 -17.73 -7.47 35.09
N PRO A 26 -18.19 -6.22 35.12
CA PRO A 26 -18.10 -5.35 33.94
C PRO A 26 -16.65 -5.05 33.58
N LEU A 27 -15.75 -4.90 34.57
CA LEU A 27 -14.33 -4.65 34.33
C LEU A 27 -13.66 -5.81 33.58
N SER A 28 -13.95 -7.05 33.96
CA SER A 28 -13.39 -8.23 33.28
C SER A 28 -13.82 -8.29 31.82
N ARG A 29 -15.09 -7.98 31.48
CA ARG A 29 -15.59 -7.92 30.12
C ARG A 29 -14.90 -6.80 29.31
N VAL A 30 -14.76 -5.61 29.91
CA VAL A 30 -14.06 -4.48 29.29
C VAL A 30 -12.61 -4.83 29.00
N LEU A 31 -11.90 -5.41 29.99
CA LEU A 31 -10.48 -5.78 29.82
C LEU A 31 -10.30 -6.86 28.75
N VAL A 32 -11.11 -7.92 28.77
CA VAL A 32 -11.04 -8.99 27.78
C VAL A 32 -11.30 -8.42 26.38
N ALA A 33 -12.37 -7.66 26.19
CA ALA A 33 -12.69 -7.05 24.90
C ALA A 33 -11.62 -6.05 24.46
N PHE A 34 -11.05 -5.26 25.37
CA PHE A 34 -9.98 -4.31 25.11
C PHE A 34 -8.70 -5.01 24.61
N PHE A 35 -8.18 -5.97 25.38
CA PHE A 35 -6.93 -6.64 25.01
C PHE A 35 -7.07 -7.44 23.71
N LEU A 36 -8.16 -8.15 23.52
CA LEU A 36 -8.40 -8.89 22.28
C LEU A 36 -8.56 -7.97 21.07
N SER A 37 -9.26 -6.85 21.23
CA SER A 37 -9.35 -5.83 20.17
C SER A 37 -7.99 -5.21 19.87
N LEU A 38 -7.18 -4.93 20.87
CA LEU A 38 -5.83 -4.39 20.70
C LEU A 38 -4.91 -5.38 19.96
N CYS A 39 -4.95 -6.66 20.35
CA CYS A 39 -4.22 -7.71 19.64
C CYS A 39 -4.69 -7.83 18.19
N ALA A 40 -6.00 -7.85 17.94
CA ALA A 40 -6.54 -7.91 16.59
C ALA A 40 -6.08 -6.74 15.72
N LEU A 41 -6.15 -5.52 16.25
CA LEU A 41 -5.68 -4.32 15.56
C LEU A 41 -4.19 -4.39 15.25
N SER A 42 -3.38 -4.87 16.19
CA SER A 42 -1.92 -5.00 16.00
C SER A 42 -1.58 -5.97 14.86
N PHE A 43 -2.24 -7.11 14.79
CA PHE A 43 -2.05 -8.08 13.71
C PHE A 43 -2.56 -7.57 12.36
N LEU A 44 -3.76 -6.98 12.34
CA LEU A 44 -4.32 -6.41 11.10
C LEU A 44 -3.43 -5.28 10.57
N ALA A 45 -2.96 -4.40 11.43
CA ALA A 45 -2.04 -3.32 11.09
C ALA A 45 -0.71 -3.83 10.52
N ASN A 46 -0.17 -4.92 11.09
CA ASN A 46 1.03 -5.58 10.55
C ASN A 46 0.80 -6.04 9.10
N TYR A 47 -0.33 -6.66 8.80
CA TYR A 47 -0.65 -7.07 7.43
C TYR A 47 -0.76 -5.88 6.46
N VAL A 48 -1.45 -4.82 6.86
CA VAL A 48 -1.62 -3.60 6.03
C VAL A 48 -0.25 -2.99 5.73
N LEU A 49 0.59 -2.86 6.75
CA LEU A 49 1.89 -2.23 6.61
C LEU A 49 2.85 -3.09 5.76
N SER A 50 2.91 -4.39 6.01
CA SER A 50 3.73 -5.32 5.23
C SER A 50 3.33 -5.32 3.75
N SER A 51 2.03 -5.29 3.45
CA SER A 51 1.52 -5.19 2.09
C SER A 51 1.91 -3.88 1.41
N LYS A 52 1.80 -2.76 2.13
CA LYS A 52 2.18 -1.43 1.64
C LYS A 52 3.69 -1.35 1.37
N MET A 53 4.51 -1.83 2.32
CA MET A 53 5.96 -1.86 2.15
C MET A 53 6.39 -2.71 0.96
N LEU A 54 5.77 -3.89 0.77
CA LEU A 54 6.06 -4.75 -0.37
C LEU A 54 5.68 -4.08 -1.69
N HIS A 55 4.53 -3.41 -1.74
CA HIS A 55 4.09 -2.65 -2.92
C HIS A 55 5.06 -1.50 -3.25
N ASP A 56 5.47 -0.73 -2.24
CA ASP A 56 6.42 0.36 -2.39
C ASP A 56 7.81 -0.14 -2.82
N GLU A 57 8.25 -1.28 -2.28
CA GLU A 57 9.54 -1.88 -2.66
C GLU A 57 9.54 -2.37 -4.10
N ILE A 58 8.47 -3.03 -4.54
CA ILE A 58 8.33 -3.50 -5.92
C ILE A 58 8.24 -2.31 -6.88
N ARG A 59 7.55 -1.24 -6.49
CA ARG A 59 7.53 0.02 -7.26
C ARG A 59 8.92 0.67 -7.32
N LYS A 60 9.66 0.70 -6.22
CA LYS A 60 11.06 1.16 -6.20
C LYS A 60 11.95 0.36 -7.15
N ASN A 61 11.68 -0.91 -7.33
CA ASN A 61 12.39 -1.78 -8.26
C ASN A 61 11.91 -1.66 -9.72
N GLY A 62 11.01 -0.72 -10.02
CA GLY A 62 10.60 -0.40 -11.38
C GLY A 62 9.50 -1.29 -11.95
N ALA A 63 8.70 -1.93 -11.11
CA ALA A 63 7.58 -2.74 -11.60
C ALA A 63 6.46 -1.93 -12.27
N ASP A 64 6.45 -0.62 -12.05
CA ASP A 64 5.58 0.36 -12.70
C ASP A 64 6.11 0.80 -14.09
N LEU A 65 7.23 0.23 -14.53
CA LEU A 65 7.89 0.62 -15.76
C LEU A 65 7.72 -0.43 -16.86
N ILE A 66 7.45 0.05 -18.06
CA ILE A 66 7.51 -0.71 -19.31
C ILE A 66 8.65 -0.11 -20.11
N THR A 67 9.60 -0.94 -20.52
CA THR A 67 10.71 -0.51 -21.36
C THR A 67 10.54 -1.08 -22.76
N VAL A 68 10.55 -0.21 -23.76
CA VAL A 68 10.47 -0.58 -25.17
C VAL A 68 11.81 -0.25 -25.83
N PHE A 69 12.48 -1.27 -26.35
CA PHE A 69 13.71 -1.12 -27.14
C PHE A 69 13.33 -1.20 -28.59
N ASP A 70 13.68 -0.18 -29.36
CA ASP A 70 13.38 -0.08 -30.78
C ASP A 70 14.67 0.18 -31.54
N THR A 71 14.96 -0.66 -32.55
CA THR A 71 16.12 -0.54 -33.39
C THR A 71 15.65 -0.19 -34.82
N VAL A 72 15.94 1.04 -35.24
CA VAL A 72 15.50 1.58 -36.53
C VAL A 72 16.68 1.65 -37.48
N ARG A 73 16.51 1.14 -38.71
CA ARG A 73 17.50 1.33 -39.80
C ARG A 73 17.36 2.72 -40.38
N GLU A 74 18.48 3.36 -40.71
CA GLU A 74 18.49 4.59 -41.52
C GLU A 74 17.74 4.36 -42.82
N GLY A 75 16.77 5.23 -43.15
CA GLY A 75 15.88 5.08 -44.30
C GLY A 75 14.47 4.55 -43.97
N GLU A 76 14.22 4.00 -42.80
CA GLU A 76 12.88 3.60 -42.34
C GLU A 76 12.20 4.63 -41.41
N ALA A 77 12.61 5.88 -41.51
CA ALA A 77 12.11 6.99 -40.66
C ALA A 77 10.58 7.15 -40.69
N SER A 78 9.89 6.69 -41.73
CA SER A 78 8.42 6.74 -41.80
C SER A 78 7.72 5.78 -40.82
N LYS A 79 8.37 4.67 -40.44
CA LYS A 79 7.80 3.70 -39.50
C LYS A 79 7.89 4.18 -38.04
N ARG A 80 8.88 5.03 -37.77
CA ARG A 80 9.14 5.64 -36.47
C ARG A 80 8.02 6.56 -36.01
N SER A 81 7.28 7.13 -36.93
CA SER A 81 6.17 8.03 -36.64
C SER A 81 5.02 7.33 -35.89
N LEU A 82 4.80 6.03 -36.09
CA LEU A 82 3.70 5.30 -35.44
C LEU A 82 3.93 5.17 -33.92
N LEU A 83 5.10 4.68 -33.53
CA LEU A 83 5.38 4.55 -32.06
C LEU A 83 5.44 5.92 -31.39
N GLN A 84 6.06 6.91 -32.00
CA GLN A 84 6.11 8.27 -31.45
C GLN A 84 4.75 8.97 -31.40
N HIS A 85 3.84 8.67 -32.33
CA HIS A 85 2.49 9.24 -32.33
C HIS A 85 1.51 8.48 -31.43
N GLU A 86 1.65 7.16 -31.30
CA GLU A 86 0.75 6.33 -30.52
C GLU A 86 1.10 6.31 -29.01
N LEU A 87 2.40 6.40 -28.66
CA LEU A 87 2.82 6.42 -27.26
C LEU A 87 2.22 7.57 -26.42
N PRO A 88 2.14 8.82 -26.94
CA PRO A 88 1.50 9.92 -26.22
C PRO A 88 -0.02 9.75 -26.04
N LEU A 89 -0.66 8.87 -26.82
CA LEU A 89 -2.08 8.57 -26.73
C LEU A 89 -2.41 7.55 -25.64
N LEU A 90 -1.38 6.94 -25.03
CA LEU A 90 -1.59 6.07 -23.87
C LEU A 90 -2.06 6.92 -22.69
N HIS A 91 -3.27 6.65 -22.24
CA HIS A 91 -3.85 7.31 -21.07
C HIS A 91 -3.18 6.79 -19.79
N ASP A 92 -3.06 7.65 -18.78
CA ASP A 92 -2.51 7.36 -17.45
C ASP A 92 -1.04 6.86 -17.44
N CYS A 93 -0.26 7.30 -18.39
CA CYS A 93 1.16 6.96 -18.50
C CYS A 93 2.01 8.19 -18.80
N ASP A 94 3.22 8.21 -18.24
CA ASP A 94 4.26 9.13 -18.65
C ASP A 94 5.25 8.40 -19.55
N VAL A 95 5.66 9.02 -20.65
CA VAL A 95 6.59 8.43 -21.63
C VAL A 95 7.88 9.25 -21.69
N LEU A 96 9.02 8.58 -21.54
CA LEU A 96 10.35 9.14 -21.74
C LEU A 96 10.98 8.46 -22.97
N ALA A 97 11.29 9.24 -23.98
CA ALA A 97 12.02 8.76 -25.15
C ALA A 97 13.51 9.12 -25.04
N LEU A 98 14.36 8.11 -25.10
CA LEU A 98 15.81 8.23 -25.10
C LEU A 98 16.38 7.58 -26.35
N LYS A 99 17.39 8.19 -26.94
CA LYS A 99 18.13 7.63 -28.06
C LYS A 99 19.55 7.27 -27.59
N ASP A 100 20.04 6.10 -27.93
CA ASP A 100 21.43 5.77 -27.67
C ASP A 100 22.30 6.68 -28.54
N SER A 101 23.22 7.42 -27.93
CA SER A 101 24.12 8.29 -28.68
C SER A 101 25.05 7.49 -29.58
N PRO A 102 25.37 7.96 -30.79
CA PRO A 102 26.41 7.35 -31.63
C PRO A 102 27.76 7.25 -30.92
N ALA A 103 28.01 8.13 -29.96
CA ALA A 103 29.22 8.09 -29.10
C ALA A 103 29.30 6.87 -28.18
N GLY A 104 28.16 6.18 -27.92
CA GLY A 104 28.03 4.96 -27.16
C GLY A 104 28.26 5.14 -25.67
N PHE A 105 29.51 5.09 -25.22
CA PHE A 105 29.87 5.13 -23.81
C PHE A 105 30.97 6.12 -23.53
N ALA A 106 30.89 6.80 -22.38
CA ALA A 106 31.94 7.64 -21.86
C ALA A 106 32.64 6.98 -20.68
N ARG A 107 33.91 7.27 -20.53
CA ARG A 107 34.74 6.82 -19.41
C ARG A 107 35.02 7.98 -18.45
N VAL A 108 34.76 7.74 -17.19
CA VAL A 108 35.07 8.67 -16.09
C VAL A 108 35.93 7.95 -15.07
N GLY A 109 37.24 8.17 -15.14
CA GLY A 109 38.20 7.37 -14.37
C GLY A 109 38.15 5.90 -14.74
N LYS A 110 37.69 5.04 -13.80
CA LYS A 110 37.52 3.59 -14.02
C LYS A 110 36.07 3.19 -14.37
N ALA A 111 35.14 4.12 -14.24
CA ALA A 111 33.72 3.84 -14.49
C ALA A 111 33.33 4.16 -15.94
N VAL A 112 32.35 3.40 -16.45
CA VAL A 112 31.85 3.57 -17.82
C VAL A 112 30.36 3.93 -17.73
N PHE A 113 29.97 4.98 -18.40
CA PHE A 113 28.62 5.51 -18.41
C PHE A 113 28.03 5.49 -19.83
N PRO A 114 26.80 5.03 -20.02
CA PRO A 114 26.13 5.15 -21.32
C PRO A 114 25.83 6.62 -21.59
N ILE A 115 25.90 7.00 -22.87
CA ILE A 115 25.51 8.33 -23.34
C ILE A 115 24.17 8.19 -24.02
N LEU A 116 23.18 8.94 -23.53
CA LEU A 116 21.83 8.96 -24.07
C LEU A 116 21.48 10.36 -24.54
N GLU A 117 20.88 10.42 -25.69
CA GLU A 117 20.33 11.65 -26.24
C GLU A 117 18.84 11.72 -25.92
N TYR A 118 18.40 12.89 -25.45
CA TYR A 118 17.00 13.17 -25.14
C TYR A 118 16.44 14.25 -26.06
N ASN A 119 15.15 14.13 -26.38
CA ASN A 119 14.42 15.19 -27.07
C ASN A 119 13.72 16.07 -26.02
N MET A 120 13.73 17.39 -26.24
CA MET A 120 13.10 18.39 -25.36
C MET A 120 11.59 18.15 -25.13
N GLU A 121 10.90 17.50 -26.08
CA GLU A 121 9.49 17.12 -25.94
C GLU A 121 9.26 16.06 -24.83
N SER A 122 10.32 15.32 -24.44
CA SER A 122 10.29 14.30 -23.39
C SER A 122 10.57 14.84 -21.99
N CYS A 123 10.56 16.16 -21.81
CA CYS A 123 11.11 16.82 -20.62
C CYS A 123 10.29 16.66 -19.32
N ALA A 124 9.07 16.14 -19.35
CA ALA A 124 8.27 15.97 -18.11
C ALA A 124 8.99 15.12 -17.05
N PHE A 125 9.72 14.08 -17.47
CA PHE A 125 10.54 13.24 -16.56
C PHE A 125 11.86 13.86 -16.15
N LEU A 126 12.33 14.85 -16.91
CA LEU A 126 13.61 15.51 -16.68
C LEU A 126 13.44 16.83 -15.94
N ALA A 127 12.19 17.29 -15.73
CA ALA A 127 11.88 18.54 -15.04
C ALA A 127 12.42 18.55 -13.61
N ASP A 128 12.45 17.40 -12.94
CA ASP A 128 12.99 17.26 -11.59
C ASP A 128 14.53 17.37 -11.51
N LEU A 129 15.21 17.40 -12.66
CA LEU A 129 16.68 17.41 -12.74
C LEU A 129 17.26 18.80 -12.94
N GLU A 130 16.43 19.85 -13.03
CA GLU A 130 16.85 21.26 -13.26
C GLU A 130 17.91 21.37 -14.37
N LEU A 131 17.71 20.63 -15.47
CA LEU A 131 18.65 20.64 -16.59
C LEU A 131 18.57 22.00 -17.31
N GLU A 132 19.72 22.66 -17.46
CA GLU A 132 19.82 23.81 -18.34
C GLU A 132 19.59 23.39 -19.79
N GLU A 133 18.85 24.19 -20.56
CA GLU A 133 18.60 23.93 -21.97
C GLU A 133 19.95 23.73 -22.72
N HIS A 134 20.02 22.61 -23.45
CA HIS A 134 21.21 22.20 -24.22
C HIS A 134 22.46 21.81 -23.42
N SER A 135 22.36 21.57 -22.11
CA SER A 135 23.51 21.11 -21.32
C SER A 135 23.72 19.61 -21.41
N ILE A 136 24.97 19.20 -21.52
CA ILE A 136 25.37 17.80 -21.33
C ILE A 136 25.66 17.61 -19.85
N VAL A 137 24.98 16.68 -19.21
CA VAL A 137 25.08 16.44 -17.77
C VAL A 137 25.41 14.99 -17.48
N LEU A 138 26.36 14.76 -16.58
CA LEU A 138 26.63 13.45 -16.02
C LEU A 138 25.83 13.27 -14.75
N LEU A 139 24.89 12.34 -14.77
CA LEU A 139 24.05 11.98 -13.64
C LEU A 139 24.55 10.67 -13.01
N PHE A 140 24.74 10.65 -11.71
CA PHE A 140 25.22 9.46 -11.02
C PHE A 140 24.39 9.11 -9.78
N ASN A 141 24.38 7.84 -9.40
CA ASN A 141 23.72 7.39 -8.18
C ASN A 141 24.74 7.41 -7.01
N PRO A 142 24.57 8.28 -5.99
CA PRO A 142 25.52 8.42 -4.89
C PRO A 142 25.81 7.14 -4.11
N GLY A 143 24.85 6.22 -4.05
CA GLY A 143 24.99 4.95 -3.35
C GLY A 143 25.71 3.84 -4.14
N ARG A 144 25.91 4.02 -5.47
CA ARG A 144 26.44 2.97 -6.36
C ARG A 144 27.59 3.43 -7.25
N SER A 145 27.84 4.72 -7.32
CA SER A 145 28.93 5.31 -8.10
C SER A 145 29.99 5.91 -7.17
N PRO A 146 31.29 5.80 -7.48
CA PRO A 146 32.35 6.42 -6.71
C PRO A 146 32.52 7.93 -7.02
N LEU A 147 31.62 8.52 -7.79
CA LEU A 147 31.69 9.91 -8.18
C LEU A 147 31.20 10.85 -7.06
N HIS A 148 31.73 12.07 -7.11
CA HIS A 148 31.31 13.18 -6.25
C HIS A 148 30.72 14.30 -7.12
N PRO A 149 29.79 15.12 -6.57
CA PRO A 149 29.26 16.28 -7.28
C PRO A 149 30.39 17.27 -7.65
N GLY A 150 30.33 17.77 -8.87
CA GLY A 150 31.30 18.76 -9.38
C GLY A 150 31.89 18.41 -10.73
N PRO A 151 32.87 19.19 -11.20
CA PRO A 151 33.51 18.97 -12.49
C PRO A 151 34.35 17.68 -12.47
N CYS A 152 34.11 16.82 -13.48
CA CYS A 152 34.87 15.60 -13.67
C CYS A 152 35.35 15.48 -15.12
N ALA A 153 36.53 14.90 -15.30
CA ALA A 153 37.09 14.61 -16.62
C ALA A 153 36.39 13.39 -17.22
N VAL A 154 35.88 13.54 -18.40
CA VAL A 154 35.14 12.54 -19.16
C VAL A 154 35.82 12.29 -20.48
N SER A 155 36.10 11.04 -20.80
CA SER A 155 36.70 10.64 -22.07
C SER A 155 35.67 9.91 -22.95
N ILE A 156 35.49 10.38 -24.16
CA ILE A 156 34.66 9.71 -25.19
C ILE A 156 35.55 9.41 -26.40
N GLY A 157 35.86 8.15 -26.63
CA GLY A 157 36.85 7.77 -27.60
C GLY A 157 38.18 8.43 -27.29
N ASP A 158 38.70 9.23 -28.21
CA ASP A 158 39.96 9.97 -28.11
C ASP A 158 39.79 11.42 -27.61
N PHE A 159 38.58 11.83 -27.27
CA PHE A 159 38.28 13.18 -26.82
C PHE A 159 38.07 13.25 -25.32
N ASP A 160 38.78 14.17 -24.65
CA ASP A 160 38.66 14.47 -23.24
C ASP A 160 37.99 15.84 -23.04
N PHE A 161 36.97 15.88 -22.17
CA PHE A 161 36.28 17.12 -21.80
C PHE A 161 35.85 17.06 -20.34
N SER A 162 35.42 18.19 -19.81
CA SER A 162 34.95 18.30 -18.43
C SER A 162 33.45 18.43 -18.41
N LEU A 163 32.76 17.57 -17.63
CA LEU A 163 31.32 17.66 -17.38
C LEU A 163 31.08 17.87 -15.89
N ASN A 164 29.98 18.54 -15.59
CA ASN A 164 29.49 18.62 -14.22
C ASN A 164 28.73 17.33 -13.88
N ALA A 165 29.19 16.67 -12.83
CA ALA A 165 28.52 15.51 -12.28
C ALA A 165 27.50 15.94 -11.22
N SER A 166 26.24 15.54 -11.39
CA SER A 166 25.14 15.80 -10.46
C SER A 166 24.57 14.51 -9.91
N PRO A 167 24.24 14.45 -8.62
CA PRO A 167 23.62 13.27 -8.04
C PRO A 167 22.18 13.15 -8.55
N LEU A 168 21.77 11.91 -8.88
CA LEU A 168 20.36 11.60 -9.14
C LEU A 168 19.56 11.69 -7.85
N PRO A 169 18.36 12.30 -7.89
CA PRO A 169 17.43 12.27 -6.76
C PRO A 169 17.10 10.84 -6.34
N GLU A 170 16.83 10.62 -5.05
CA GLU A 170 16.41 9.32 -4.56
C GLU A 170 15.15 8.84 -5.32
N ASN A 171 15.20 7.60 -5.78
CA ASN A 171 14.13 6.96 -6.55
C ASN A 171 13.83 7.57 -7.94
N HIS A 172 14.72 8.39 -8.48
CA HIS A 172 14.57 8.88 -9.85
C HIS A 172 14.59 7.72 -10.86
N LEU A 173 13.79 7.86 -11.93
CA LEU A 173 13.61 6.83 -12.96
C LEU A 173 14.95 6.38 -13.59
N LEU A 174 15.79 7.34 -13.94
CA LEU A 174 17.11 7.06 -14.54
C LEU A 174 18.03 6.26 -13.58
N GLY A 175 17.92 6.47 -12.27
CA GLY A 175 18.68 5.70 -11.29
C GLY A 175 18.26 4.23 -11.19
N LYS A 176 17.01 3.91 -11.54
CA LYS A 176 16.51 2.54 -11.64
C LYS A 176 17.02 1.83 -12.91
N LEU A 177 17.01 2.54 -14.03
CA LEU A 177 17.44 2.04 -15.33
C LEU A 177 18.96 1.97 -15.43
N TYR A 178 19.66 2.95 -14.88
CA TYR A 178 21.12 3.09 -14.93
C TYR A 178 21.70 3.18 -13.51
N PRO A 179 21.88 2.05 -12.83
CA PRO A 179 22.29 2.04 -11.42
C PRO A 179 23.59 2.75 -11.12
N SER A 180 24.54 2.77 -12.06
CA SER A 180 25.82 3.47 -11.90
C SER A 180 25.74 4.96 -12.26
N GLY A 181 24.82 5.33 -13.16
CA GLY A 181 24.62 6.66 -13.69
C GLY A 181 24.55 6.67 -15.22
N VAL A 182 24.33 7.85 -15.79
CA VAL A 182 24.12 8.07 -17.21
C VAL A 182 24.57 9.48 -17.61
N ILE A 183 25.07 9.65 -18.82
CA ILE A 183 25.28 10.95 -19.41
C ILE A 183 24.08 11.27 -20.29
N LEU A 184 23.41 12.38 -19.99
CA LEU A 184 22.34 12.91 -20.82
C LEU A 184 22.85 14.04 -21.69
N ALA A 185 22.56 13.98 -22.96
CA ALA A 185 22.87 14.99 -23.94
C ALA A 185 21.63 15.36 -24.77
N PRO A 186 21.47 16.60 -25.20
CA PRO A 186 20.44 16.94 -26.18
C PRO A 186 20.69 16.21 -27.50
N GLU A 187 19.60 15.89 -28.24
CA GLU A 187 19.69 15.19 -29.51
C GLU A 187 20.61 15.94 -30.48
N GLY A 188 21.58 15.22 -31.07
CA GLY A 188 22.56 15.79 -31.99
C GLY A 188 23.75 16.50 -31.32
N ALA A 189 23.91 16.45 -30.00
CA ALA A 189 25.06 17.06 -29.33
C ALA A 189 26.40 16.41 -29.72
N PHE A 190 26.38 15.14 -30.06
CA PHE A 190 27.54 14.38 -30.52
C PHE A 190 27.40 14.03 -32.01
N ASN A 191 27.74 14.99 -32.86
CA ASN A 191 27.81 14.77 -34.32
C ASN A 191 29.11 14.02 -34.68
N PHE A 192 29.19 12.75 -34.30
CA PHE A 192 30.22 11.90 -34.90
C PHE A 192 29.67 11.35 -36.22
N GLU A 193 30.39 11.56 -37.33
CA GLU A 193 30.17 10.85 -38.60
C GLU A 193 30.51 9.37 -38.43
N LEU A 194 29.77 8.69 -37.57
CA LEU A 194 29.78 7.24 -37.48
C LEU A 194 28.73 6.73 -38.47
N ASP A 195 29.18 5.96 -39.46
CA ASP A 195 28.37 5.14 -40.37
C ASP A 195 27.53 4.10 -39.62
N SER A 196 26.80 4.50 -38.57
CA SER A 196 25.89 3.60 -37.88
C SER A 196 24.57 3.55 -38.65
N LEU A 197 24.44 2.56 -39.50
CA LEU A 197 23.21 2.22 -40.24
C LEU A 197 22.00 1.93 -39.34
N MET A 198 22.14 2.01 -38.03
CA MET A 198 21.10 1.69 -37.05
C MET A 198 21.11 2.70 -35.92
N SER A 199 19.92 3.20 -35.58
CA SER A 199 19.67 4.01 -34.38
C SER A 199 18.83 3.21 -33.38
N ASN A 200 19.29 3.15 -32.15
CA ASN A 200 18.57 2.49 -31.06
C ASN A 200 17.81 3.53 -30.25
N TYR A 201 16.53 3.29 -30.07
CA TYR A 201 15.66 4.09 -29.23
C TYR A 201 15.20 3.27 -28.04
N ARG A 202 15.05 3.96 -26.95
CA ARG A 202 14.55 3.38 -25.69
C ARG A 202 13.43 4.24 -25.16
N TYR A 203 12.22 3.70 -25.17
CA TYR A 203 11.07 4.34 -24.58
C TYR A 203 10.85 3.73 -23.21
N VAL A 204 10.71 4.58 -22.20
CA VAL A 204 10.39 4.18 -20.84
C VAL A 204 9.04 4.75 -20.49
N ILE A 205 8.09 3.88 -20.24
CA ILE A 205 6.71 4.21 -19.95
C ILE A 205 6.49 3.94 -18.46
N ARG A 206 6.15 4.97 -17.70
CA ARG A 206 5.72 4.84 -16.31
C ARG A 206 4.21 4.78 -16.26
N VAL A 207 3.68 3.72 -15.68
CA VAL A 207 2.25 3.53 -15.48
C VAL A 207 1.87 4.09 -14.12
N HIS A 208 0.87 4.98 -14.06
CA HIS A 208 0.43 5.61 -12.81
C HIS A 208 -0.29 4.61 -11.92
N GLU A 209 -1.18 3.82 -12.49
CA GLU A 209 -1.88 2.75 -11.78
C GLU A 209 -1.18 1.41 -11.99
N MET A 210 -0.41 0.97 -10.99
CA MET A 210 0.39 -0.25 -11.02
C MET A 210 -0.48 -1.46 -10.72
N THR A 211 -1.32 -1.87 -11.70
CA THR A 211 -2.07 -3.14 -11.67
C THR A 211 -1.59 -4.05 -12.79
N ALA A 212 -1.60 -5.37 -12.56
CA ALA A 212 -1.19 -6.34 -13.58
C ALA A 212 -2.08 -6.25 -14.82
N ALA A 213 -3.38 -5.99 -14.65
CA ALA A 213 -4.33 -5.84 -15.74
C ALA A 213 -4.03 -4.62 -16.60
N ASN A 214 -3.72 -3.45 -15.98
CA ASN A 214 -3.43 -2.22 -16.69
C ASN A 214 -2.12 -2.33 -17.48
N ILE A 215 -1.06 -2.83 -16.83
CA ILE A 215 0.24 -3.03 -17.49
C ILE A 215 0.13 -4.06 -18.63
N GLN A 216 -0.65 -5.12 -18.45
CA GLN A 216 -0.89 -6.10 -19.52
C GLN A 216 -1.65 -5.48 -20.69
N SER A 217 -2.65 -4.63 -20.45
CA SER A 217 -3.39 -3.93 -21.51
C SER A 217 -2.49 -3.02 -22.32
N ILE A 218 -1.59 -2.28 -21.66
CA ILE A 218 -0.61 -1.42 -22.32
C ILE A 218 0.40 -2.28 -23.10
N GLU A 219 0.89 -3.37 -22.54
CA GLU A 219 1.78 -4.33 -23.21
C GLU A 219 1.14 -4.91 -24.48
N GLU A 220 -0.13 -5.32 -24.42
CA GLU A 220 -0.87 -5.82 -25.58
C GLU A 220 -1.03 -4.74 -26.65
N THR A 221 -1.31 -3.50 -26.27
CA THR A 221 -1.41 -2.36 -27.18
C THR A 221 -0.06 -2.11 -27.87
N LEU A 222 1.03 -2.05 -27.11
CA LEU A 222 2.37 -1.89 -27.65
C LEU A 222 2.77 -3.02 -28.58
N ASN A 223 2.51 -4.27 -28.20
CA ASN A 223 2.79 -5.43 -29.05
C ASN A 223 1.98 -5.44 -30.35
N ASN A 224 0.77 -4.89 -30.35
CA ASN A 224 -0.03 -4.73 -31.55
C ASN A 224 0.59 -3.67 -32.47
N ILE A 225 1.00 -2.51 -31.95
CA ILE A 225 1.69 -1.48 -32.72
C ILE A 225 2.96 -2.04 -33.35
N VAL A 226 3.78 -2.73 -32.58
CA VAL A 226 5.03 -3.36 -33.02
C VAL A 226 4.82 -4.38 -34.12
N ARG A 227 3.77 -5.21 -34.06
CA ARG A 227 3.45 -6.20 -35.09
C ARG A 227 3.14 -5.56 -36.44
N TYR A 228 2.53 -4.38 -36.47
CA TYR A 228 2.23 -3.66 -37.70
C TYR A 228 3.47 -2.98 -38.29
N ASP A 229 4.44 -2.64 -37.45
CA ASP A 229 5.62 -1.87 -37.87
C ASP A 229 6.76 -2.75 -38.44
N GLY A 230 6.82 -4.03 -38.09
CA GLY A 230 7.86 -4.95 -38.59
C GLY A 230 9.27 -4.63 -38.09
N SER A 231 9.42 -3.73 -37.11
CA SER A 231 10.69 -3.36 -36.49
C SER A 231 11.16 -4.41 -35.48
N MET A 232 12.46 -4.46 -35.19
CA MET A 232 13.00 -5.26 -34.10
C MET A 232 12.75 -4.55 -32.75
N THR A 233 11.54 -4.66 -32.27
CA THR A 233 11.13 -4.01 -31.01
C THR A 233 10.94 -5.04 -29.91
N ILE A 234 11.52 -4.79 -28.76
CA ILE A 234 11.41 -5.66 -27.58
C ILE A 234 10.68 -4.88 -26.48
N VAL A 235 9.54 -5.39 -26.05
CA VAL A 235 8.79 -4.85 -24.90
C VAL A 235 9.14 -5.66 -23.65
N GLN A 236 9.65 -4.99 -22.63
CA GLN A 236 9.96 -5.60 -21.35
C GLN A 236 9.03 -5.07 -20.25
N THR A 237 8.36 -5.98 -19.59
CA THR A 237 7.41 -5.68 -18.50
C THR A 237 7.64 -6.57 -17.29
N HIS A 238 7.16 -6.13 -16.14
CA HIS A 238 7.16 -6.92 -14.91
C HIS A 238 5.77 -7.52 -14.57
N VAL A 239 4.90 -7.71 -15.58
CA VAL A 239 3.53 -8.25 -15.41
C VAL A 239 3.52 -9.56 -14.62
N GLY A 240 4.45 -10.47 -14.88
CA GLY A 240 4.53 -11.75 -14.15
C GLY A 240 4.79 -11.59 -12.66
N LEU A 241 5.57 -10.60 -12.27
CA LEU A 241 5.85 -10.28 -10.87
C LEU A 241 4.63 -9.63 -10.22
N LEU A 242 3.96 -8.70 -10.93
CA LEU A 242 2.75 -8.05 -10.44
C LEU A 242 1.59 -9.04 -10.25
N LYS A 243 1.37 -9.96 -11.19
CA LYS A 243 0.37 -11.03 -11.04
C LYS A 243 0.62 -11.88 -9.78
N ARG A 244 1.89 -12.24 -9.53
CA ARG A 244 2.25 -12.97 -8.29
C ARG A 244 1.98 -12.14 -7.04
N LEU A 245 2.30 -10.84 -7.09
CA LEU A 245 2.02 -9.91 -5.99
C LEU A 245 0.52 -9.82 -5.72
N GLU A 246 -0.31 -9.62 -6.75
CA GLU A 246 -1.77 -9.53 -6.62
C GLU A 246 -2.36 -10.81 -6.01
N VAL A 247 -1.89 -11.99 -6.44
CA VAL A 247 -2.28 -13.28 -5.83
C VAL A 247 -1.87 -13.34 -4.36
N LEU A 248 -0.65 -12.91 -4.01
CA LEU A 248 -0.20 -12.87 -2.61
C LEU A 248 -1.03 -11.91 -1.79
N MET A 249 -1.35 -10.72 -2.32
CA MET A 249 -2.20 -9.74 -1.64
C MET A 249 -3.64 -10.23 -1.47
N SER A 250 -4.19 -10.92 -2.48
CA SER A 250 -5.51 -11.54 -2.38
C SER A 250 -5.53 -12.62 -1.28
N ASN A 251 -4.55 -13.51 -1.27
CA ASN A 251 -4.41 -14.53 -0.22
C ASN A 251 -4.24 -13.91 1.17
N GLN A 252 -3.48 -12.81 1.28
CA GLN A 252 -3.35 -12.07 2.53
C GLN A 252 -4.68 -11.47 2.97
N MET A 253 -5.49 -10.97 2.05
CA MET A 253 -6.81 -10.42 2.37
C MET A 253 -7.76 -11.51 2.91
N GLU A 254 -7.75 -12.70 2.31
CA GLU A 254 -8.49 -13.84 2.82
C GLU A 254 -8.01 -14.27 4.22
N CYS A 255 -6.70 -14.33 4.45
CA CYS A 255 -6.13 -14.59 5.77
C CYS A 255 -6.54 -13.54 6.80
N ARG A 256 -6.59 -12.24 6.43
CA ARG A 256 -7.06 -11.15 7.31
C ARG A 256 -8.51 -11.34 7.71
N MET A 257 -9.37 -11.67 6.76
CA MET A 257 -10.79 -11.97 7.02
C MET A 257 -10.92 -13.18 7.95
N GLY A 258 -10.24 -14.27 7.64
CA GLY A 258 -10.23 -15.47 8.47
C GLY A 258 -9.75 -15.21 9.89
N PHE A 259 -8.68 -14.44 10.04
CA PHE A 259 -8.14 -14.04 11.33
C PHE A 259 -9.11 -13.15 12.13
N SER A 260 -9.74 -12.16 11.49
CA SER A 260 -10.72 -11.28 12.11
C SER A 260 -11.95 -12.07 12.60
N ILE A 261 -12.44 -13.00 11.78
CA ILE A 261 -13.54 -13.89 12.16
C ILE A 261 -13.11 -14.82 13.32
N GLY A 262 -11.91 -15.38 13.26
CA GLY A 262 -11.37 -16.23 14.32
C GLY A 262 -11.29 -15.51 15.67
N ILE A 263 -10.75 -14.29 15.69
CA ILE A 263 -10.74 -13.46 16.91
C ILE A 263 -12.16 -13.16 17.37
N ALA A 264 -13.07 -12.78 16.47
CA ALA A 264 -14.45 -12.51 16.81
C ALA A 264 -15.11 -13.74 17.49
N VAL A 265 -14.89 -14.94 16.97
CA VAL A 265 -15.39 -16.18 17.58
C VAL A 265 -14.83 -16.39 18.99
N ILE A 266 -13.53 -16.20 19.18
CA ILE A 266 -12.89 -16.33 20.52
C ILE A 266 -13.49 -15.30 21.49
N VAL A 267 -13.60 -14.03 21.06
CA VAL A 267 -14.25 -12.97 21.86
C VAL A 267 -15.68 -13.35 22.20
N GLY A 268 -16.44 -13.85 21.21
CA GLY A 268 -17.82 -14.29 21.40
C GLY A 268 -17.95 -15.40 22.43
N ILE A 269 -17.09 -16.42 22.39
CA ILE A 269 -17.07 -17.52 23.36
C ILE A 269 -16.76 -17.00 24.76
N LEU A 270 -15.72 -16.17 24.90
CA LEU A 270 -15.32 -15.62 26.21
C LEU A 270 -16.40 -14.71 26.79
N LEU A 271 -16.98 -13.82 25.97
CA LEU A 271 -18.08 -12.96 26.40
C LEU A 271 -19.32 -13.76 26.79
N THR A 272 -19.63 -14.84 26.04
CA THR A 272 -20.75 -15.74 26.35
C THR A 272 -20.52 -16.44 27.70
N ALA A 273 -19.30 -16.89 27.96
CA ALA A 273 -18.96 -17.51 29.24
C ALA A 273 -19.10 -16.52 30.40
N LEU A 274 -18.53 -15.30 30.26
CA LEU A 274 -18.64 -14.24 31.28
C LEU A 274 -20.10 -13.82 31.51
N ALA A 275 -20.86 -13.65 30.42
CA ALA A 275 -22.28 -13.32 30.48
C ALA A 275 -23.10 -14.40 31.21
N SER A 276 -22.81 -15.68 30.94
CA SER A 276 -23.50 -16.81 31.59
C SER A 276 -23.18 -16.87 33.07
N MET A 277 -21.92 -16.60 33.44
CA MET A 277 -21.53 -16.55 34.86
C MET A 277 -22.27 -15.43 35.60
N GLU A 278 -22.32 -14.23 35.00
CA GLU A 278 -22.99 -13.09 35.59
C GLU A 278 -24.52 -13.32 35.69
N PHE A 279 -25.13 -13.90 34.68
CA PHE A 279 -26.55 -14.22 34.71
C PHE A 279 -26.86 -15.17 35.87
N ARG A 280 -26.06 -16.23 36.06
CA ARG A 280 -26.20 -17.15 37.20
C ARG A 280 -26.05 -16.45 38.55
N GLN A 281 -25.10 -15.54 38.69
CA GLN A 281 -24.90 -14.77 39.91
C GLN A 281 -26.07 -13.85 40.24
N ASN A 282 -26.79 -13.37 39.23
CA ASN A 282 -27.92 -12.46 39.37
C ASN A 282 -29.28 -13.15 39.16
N GLU A 283 -29.33 -14.48 39.09
CA GLU A 283 -30.54 -15.26 38.80
C GLU A 283 -31.69 -14.94 39.78
N TYR A 284 -31.36 -14.76 41.06
CA TYR A 284 -32.36 -14.38 42.05
C TYR A 284 -32.98 -13.01 41.76
N VAL A 285 -32.19 -12.02 41.39
CA VAL A 285 -32.66 -10.68 41.03
C VAL A 285 -33.56 -10.71 39.80
N TYR A 286 -33.18 -11.47 38.79
CA TYR A 286 -34.00 -11.62 37.56
C TYR A 286 -35.31 -12.37 37.83
N THR A 287 -35.29 -13.39 38.69
CA THR A 287 -36.51 -14.09 39.12
C THR A 287 -37.44 -13.17 39.91
N LEU A 288 -36.88 -12.33 40.79
CA LEU A 288 -37.64 -11.34 41.50
C LEU A 288 -38.27 -10.29 40.56
N MET A 289 -37.52 -9.81 39.60
CA MET A 289 -38.04 -8.87 38.60
C MET A 289 -39.18 -9.47 37.76
N LYS A 290 -39.08 -10.75 37.39
CA LYS A 290 -40.17 -11.50 36.74
C LYS A 290 -41.41 -11.55 37.60
N SER A 291 -41.27 -11.81 38.91
CA SER A 291 -42.42 -11.87 39.84
C SER A 291 -43.11 -10.50 39.98
N PHE A 292 -42.40 -9.41 39.75
CA PHE A 292 -42.97 -8.06 39.66
C PHE A 292 -43.53 -7.72 38.28
N GLY A 293 -43.62 -8.70 37.36
CA GLY A 293 -44.25 -8.52 36.06
C GLY A 293 -43.35 -7.91 34.97
N VAL A 294 -42.00 -7.84 35.19
CA VAL A 294 -41.08 -7.38 34.13
C VAL A 294 -41.04 -8.42 33.04
N ARG A 295 -41.30 -7.99 31.80
CA ARG A 295 -41.28 -8.89 30.63
C ARG A 295 -39.87 -9.42 30.37
N PRO A 296 -39.68 -10.73 30.10
CA PRO A 296 -38.37 -11.33 29.81
C PRO A 296 -37.61 -10.62 28.70
N LEU A 297 -38.32 -10.20 27.63
CA LEU A 297 -37.77 -9.47 26.52
C LEU A 297 -37.03 -8.19 26.94
N LEU A 298 -37.53 -7.51 27.97
CA LEU A 298 -36.98 -6.25 28.44
C LEU A 298 -35.67 -6.48 29.22
N LEU A 299 -35.56 -7.58 29.95
CA LEU A 299 -34.32 -8.02 30.61
C LEU A 299 -33.24 -8.36 29.56
N ILE A 300 -33.61 -9.10 28.51
CA ILE A 300 -32.70 -9.47 27.43
C ILE A 300 -32.18 -8.20 26.74
N LEU A 301 -33.09 -7.27 26.39
CA LEU A 301 -32.74 -6.02 25.69
C LEU A 301 -31.80 -5.17 26.56
N THR A 302 -32.03 -5.07 27.87
CA THR A 302 -31.13 -4.35 28.80
C THR A 302 -29.75 -4.98 28.80
N PHE A 303 -29.67 -6.31 28.83
CA PHE A 303 -28.41 -7.03 28.80
C PHE A 303 -27.65 -6.82 27.47
N ILE A 304 -28.34 -6.83 26.32
CA ILE A 304 -27.75 -6.55 25.02
C ILE A 304 -27.18 -5.12 24.97
N VAL A 305 -27.98 -4.12 25.39
CA VAL A 305 -27.56 -2.71 25.42
C VAL A 305 -26.34 -2.52 26.32
N GLU A 306 -26.34 -3.16 27.50
CA GLU A 306 -25.20 -3.16 28.42
C GLU A 306 -23.93 -3.68 27.78
N ASN A 307 -24.00 -4.85 27.09
CA ASN A 307 -22.86 -5.43 26.42
C ASN A 307 -22.38 -4.58 25.22
N ILE A 308 -23.30 -4.02 24.42
CA ILE A 308 -22.94 -3.09 23.34
C ILE A 308 -22.15 -1.90 23.90
N PHE A 309 -22.61 -1.34 25.01
CA PHE A 309 -21.95 -0.20 25.65
C PHE A 309 -20.56 -0.54 26.15
N LEU A 310 -20.39 -1.65 26.89
CA LEU A 310 -19.11 -2.10 27.44
C LEU A 310 -18.10 -2.43 26.32
N ILE A 311 -18.54 -3.15 25.29
CA ILE A 311 -17.69 -3.51 24.16
C ILE A 311 -17.36 -2.29 23.30
N GLY A 312 -18.31 -1.37 23.11
CA GLY A 312 -18.07 -0.11 22.41
C GLY A 312 -16.99 0.74 23.06
N ILE A 313 -17.04 0.90 24.39
CA ILE A 313 -16.00 1.60 25.16
C ILE A 313 -14.66 0.87 25.05
N SER A 314 -14.66 -0.45 25.18
CA SER A 314 -13.45 -1.28 25.10
C SER A 314 -12.79 -1.16 23.74
N PHE A 315 -13.58 -1.23 22.67
CA PHE A 315 -13.10 -1.10 21.29
C PHE A 315 -12.56 0.31 21.00
N ALA A 316 -13.28 1.35 21.39
CA ALA A 316 -12.82 2.73 21.25
C ALA A 316 -11.52 2.97 22.02
N GLY A 317 -11.43 2.44 23.26
CA GLY A 317 -10.21 2.48 24.05
C GLY A 317 -9.05 1.72 23.40
N ALA A 318 -9.30 0.55 22.81
CA ALA A 318 -8.29 -0.24 22.11
C ALA A 318 -7.78 0.49 20.84
N VAL A 319 -8.67 1.09 20.05
CA VAL A 319 -8.30 1.91 18.89
C VAL A 319 -7.43 3.10 19.32
N TRP A 320 -7.85 3.81 20.36
CA TRP A 320 -7.08 4.94 20.88
C TRP A 320 -5.70 4.52 21.40
N ALA A 321 -5.64 3.45 22.19
CA ALA A 321 -4.38 2.92 22.70
C ALA A 321 -3.47 2.45 21.57
N PHE A 322 -4.00 1.72 20.58
CA PHE A 322 -3.26 1.29 19.40
C PHE A 322 -2.66 2.49 18.65
N MET A 323 -3.46 3.51 18.35
CA MET A 323 -2.97 4.70 17.63
C MET A 323 -1.86 5.44 18.38
N LYS A 324 -1.82 5.37 19.71
CA LYS A 324 -0.75 5.95 20.52
C LYS A 324 0.50 5.08 20.62
N THR A 325 0.32 3.76 20.65
CA THR A 325 1.41 2.79 20.87
C THR A 325 1.91 2.13 19.57
N GLN A 326 1.31 2.43 18.41
CA GLN A 326 1.61 1.75 17.15
C GLN A 326 3.10 1.78 16.78
N LYS A 327 3.83 2.89 17.05
CA LYS A 327 5.27 2.97 16.79
C LYS A 327 6.05 1.90 17.56
N ILE A 328 5.69 1.68 18.81
CA ILE A 328 6.34 0.66 19.65
C ILE A 328 5.93 -0.74 19.18
N VAL A 329 4.63 -0.95 18.96
CA VAL A 329 4.11 -2.26 18.56
C VAL A 329 4.61 -2.66 17.16
N LEU A 330 4.51 -1.77 16.18
CA LEU A 330 4.91 -2.08 14.80
C LEU A 330 6.43 -2.00 14.61
N GLY A 331 7.10 -1.02 15.22
CA GLY A 331 8.55 -0.84 15.10
C GLY A 331 9.34 -1.88 15.86
N GLU A 332 9.10 -2.03 17.16
CA GLU A 332 9.91 -2.91 18.01
C GLU A 332 9.46 -4.38 17.94
N PHE A 333 8.15 -4.63 17.97
CA PHE A 333 7.62 -6.00 17.98
C PHE A 333 7.65 -6.66 16.60
N PHE A 334 7.16 -5.96 15.57
CA PHE A 334 7.10 -6.48 14.20
C PHE A 334 8.28 -6.08 13.33
N LYS A 335 9.20 -5.22 13.81
CA LYS A 335 10.39 -4.74 13.10
C LYS A 335 10.08 -4.09 11.74
N LEU A 336 8.96 -3.40 11.64
CA LEU A 336 8.49 -2.76 10.41
C LEU A 336 8.96 -1.30 10.23
N GLY A 337 9.97 -0.88 11.00
CA GLY A 337 10.53 0.47 10.95
C GLY A 337 9.62 1.54 11.59
N ASP A 338 9.93 2.81 11.32
CA ASP A 338 9.24 3.97 11.92
C ASP A 338 7.96 4.40 11.19
N THR A 339 7.43 3.54 10.31
CA THR A 339 6.21 3.84 9.55
C THR A 339 5.00 3.88 10.48
N VAL A 340 4.21 4.94 10.33
CA VAL A 340 2.98 5.16 11.11
C VAL A 340 1.78 4.99 10.18
N LEU A 341 0.85 4.13 10.59
CA LEU A 341 -0.43 3.98 9.89
C LEU A 341 -1.37 5.14 10.22
N THR A 342 -2.03 5.66 9.22
CA THR A 342 -3.10 6.64 9.38
C THR A 342 -4.44 5.94 9.63
N TYR A 343 -5.40 6.67 10.16
CA TYR A 343 -6.77 6.15 10.34
C TYR A 343 -7.38 5.68 8.99
N ALA A 344 -7.03 6.32 7.89
CA ALA A 344 -7.50 5.97 6.55
C ALA A 344 -7.03 4.56 6.14
N ASP A 345 -5.78 4.20 6.47
CA ASP A 345 -5.17 2.92 6.10
C ASP A 345 -5.87 1.72 6.76
N ILE A 346 -6.39 1.89 7.98
CA ILE A 346 -7.02 0.82 8.78
C ILE A 346 -8.55 0.94 8.87
N ARG A 347 -9.15 1.93 8.21
CA ARG A 347 -10.59 2.21 8.32
C ARG A 347 -11.47 1.00 7.99
N GLN A 348 -11.13 0.30 6.94
CA GLN A 348 -11.89 -0.87 6.49
C GLN A 348 -11.83 -2.00 7.52
N ASP A 349 -10.65 -2.23 8.10
CA ASP A 349 -10.44 -3.25 9.12
C ASP A 349 -11.16 -2.91 10.42
N LEU A 350 -11.19 -1.63 10.81
CA LEU A 350 -11.93 -1.16 11.97
C LEU A 350 -13.44 -1.43 11.83
N TRP A 351 -14.00 -1.18 10.64
CA TRP A 351 -15.41 -1.51 10.36
C TRP A 351 -15.67 -3.01 10.45
N LEU A 352 -14.83 -3.83 9.85
CA LEU A 352 -14.96 -5.28 9.85
C LEU A 352 -14.86 -5.84 11.27
N LEU A 353 -13.90 -5.38 12.06
CA LEU A 353 -13.75 -5.77 13.46
C LEU A 353 -14.93 -5.29 14.31
N GLY A 354 -15.39 -4.06 14.12
CA GLY A 354 -16.54 -3.51 14.83
C GLY A 354 -17.83 -4.30 14.56
N ILE A 355 -18.11 -4.64 13.31
CA ILE A 355 -19.27 -5.46 12.93
C ILE A 355 -19.15 -6.87 13.54
N SER A 356 -17.95 -7.46 13.50
CA SER A 356 -17.69 -8.77 14.08
C SER A 356 -17.93 -8.78 15.61
N LEU A 357 -17.49 -7.74 16.31
CA LEU A 357 -17.73 -7.59 17.75
C LEU A 357 -19.21 -7.39 18.06
N LEU A 358 -19.95 -6.63 17.26
CA LEU A 358 -21.41 -6.50 17.39
C LEU A 358 -22.10 -7.86 17.23
N GLY A 359 -21.68 -8.67 16.27
CA GLY A 359 -22.15 -10.06 16.11
C GLY A 359 -21.90 -10.88 17.37
N CYS A 360 -20.72 -10.74 17.99
CA CYS A 360 -20.41 -11.43 19.26
C CYS A 360 -21.33 -11.04 20.41
N VAL A 361 -21.78 -9.80 20.48
CA VAL A 361 -22.78 -9.38 21.51
C VAL A 361 -24.08 -10.13 21.33
N LEU A 362 -24.56 -10.25 20.09
CA LEU A 362 -25.79 -10.98 19.81
C LEU A 362 -25.66 -12.47 20.20
N PHE A 363 -24.54 -13.11 19.85
CA PHE A 363 -24.26 -14.49 20.24
C PHE A 363 -24.14 -14.66 21.75
N SER A 364 -23.50 -13.73 22.46
CA SER A 364 -23.35 -13.79 23.92
C SER A 364 -24.67 -13.65 24.67
N SER A 365 -25.70 -13.10 24.05
CA SER A 365 -27.04 -12.96 24.64
C SER A 365 -27.87 -14.24 24.55
N ILE A 366 -27.50 -15.23 23.72
CA ILE A 366 -28.25 -16.48 23.52
C ILE A 366 -28.52 -17.24 24.84
N PRO A 367 -27.52 -17.50 25.70
CA PRO A 367 -27.77 -18.18 26.98
C PRO A 367 -28.73 -17.42 27.90
N VAL A 368 -28.65 -16.08 27.85
CA VAL A 368 -29.54 -15.21 28.64
C VAL A 368 -30.98 -15.34 28.15
N VAL A 369 -31.17 -15.43 26.83
CA VAL A 369 -32.49 -15.65 26.23
C VAL A 369 -33.08 -16.97 26.73
N PHE A 370 -32.33 -18.08 26.65
CA PHE A 370 -32.80 -19.38 27.13
C PHE A 370 -33.14 -19.39 28.62
N SER A 371 -32.32 -18.75 29.45
CA SER A 371 -32.55 -18.65 30.88
C SER A 371 -33.71 -17.71 31.24
N ALA A 372 -33.93 -16.66 30.44
CA ALA A 372 -35.01 -15.71 30.69
C ALA A 372 -36.41 -16.31 30.39
N TYR A 373 -36.49 -17.28 29.51
CA TYR A 373 -37.73 -17.95 29.16
C TYR A 373 -38.00 -19.27 30.00
N ARG A 374 -37.02 -19.76 30.73
CA ARG A 374 -37.21 -20.76 31.77
C ARG A 374 -37.72 -20.12 33.05
#